data_5ba461ea1ffaf03455406e92e1e0f5be
#
_entry.id   5ba461ea1ffaf03455406e92e1e0f5be
#
_cell.length_a   1.000
_cell.length_b   1.000
_cell.length_c   1.000
_cell.angle_alpha   90.00
_cell.angle_beta   90.00
_cell.angle_gamma   90.00
#
_symmetry.space_group_name_H-M   'P 1'
#
loop_
_entity.id
_entity.type
_entity.pdbx_description
1 polymer ?
#
loop_
_entity_poly.entity_id
_entity_poly.type
_entity_poly.pdbx_seq_one_letter_code
_entity_poly.pdbx_strand_id
1 'polypeptide(L)'
;MTLRIYRESTPDAIVFALSGDMDQENTDRLKELLANELDGHVTLDLRNVTLVDRASMQFLAEAESAGTRIVNCPGYVRRWIVAEKEGQTTE
;
A
#
# COMPACT_ATOMS: atom_id res chain seq x y z
N MET A 1 -15.11 9.42 4.12
CA MET A 1 -13.75 9.12 4.50
C MET A 1 -12.81 9.50 3.39
N THR A 2 -11.66 10.02 3.72
CA THR A 2 -10.77 10.59 2.73
C THR A 2 -9.38 10.02 2.88
N LEU A 3 -8.82 9.59 1.75
CA LEU A 3 -7.41 9.23 1.67
C LEU A 3 -6.70 10.27 0.84
N ARG A 4 -5.65 10.86 1.39
CA ARG A 4 -4.81 11.79 0.64
C ARG A 4 -3.58 11.05 0.16
N ILE A 5 -3.25 11.26 -1.10
CA ILE A 5 -2.13 10.59 -1.75
C ILE A 5 -1.17 11.67 -2.25
N TYR A 6 0.05 11.66 -1.74
CA TYR A 6 1.09 12.59 -2.15
C TYR A 6 2.17 11.82 -2.90
N ARG A 7 2.45 12.24 -4.11
CA ARG A 7 3.47 11.59 -4.92
C ARG A 7 4.76 12.40 -4.86
N GLU A 8 5.84 11.71 -4.51
CA GLU A 8 7.17 12.31 -4.48
C GLU A 8 8.10 11.50 -5.35
N SER A 9 8.84 12.17 -6.21
CA SER A 9 9.80 11.49 -7.09
C SER A 9 11.21 11.75 -6.56
N THR A 10 11.95 10.67 -6.36
CA THR A 10 13.35 10.75 -5.99
C THR A 10 14.18 10.09 -7.09
N PRO A 11 15.51 10.29 -7.12
CA PRO A 11 16.31 9.60 -8.12
C PRO A 11 16.21 8.08 -8.06
N ASP A 12 15.88 7.52 -6.90
CA ASP A 12 15.88 6.08 -6.70
C ASP A 12 14.50 5.46 -6.72
N ALA A 13 13.44 6.25 -6.50
CA ALA A 13 12.11 5.66 -6.35
C ALA A 13 11.02 6.71 -6.47
N ILE A 14 9.81 6.23 -6.67
CA ILE A 14 8.60 7.03 -6.57
C ILE A 14 7.95 6.68 -5.23
N VAL A 15 7.69 7.69 -4.42
CA VAL A 15 7.11 7.48 -3.10
C VAL A 15 5.69 8.04 -3.09
N PHE A 16 4.73 7.21 -2.71
CA PHE A 16 3.37 7.65 -2.46
C PHE A 16 3.17 7.70 -0.96
N ALA A 17 3.09 8.90 -0.42
CA ALA A 17 2.80 9.10 1.00
C ALA A 17 1.30 9.16 1.18
N LEU A 18 0.76 8.26 1.97
CA LEU A 18 -0.67 8.10 2.15
C LEU A 18 -1.07 8.65 3.51
N SER A 19 -2.21 9.34 3.56
CA SER A 19 -2.70 9.94 4.80
C SER A 19 -4.20 9.76 4.87
N GLY A 20 -4.69 9.24 6.01
CA GLY A 20 -6.12 9.09 6.26
C GLY A 20 -6.57 7.65 6.19
N ASP A 21 -7.77 7.43 5.65
CA ASP A 21 -8.43 6.12 5.68
C ASP A 21 -8.27 5.40 4.36
N MET A 22 -7.74 4.18 4.42
CA MET A 22 -7.66 3.32 3.23
C MET A 22 -8.89 2.42 3.21
N ASP A 23 -9.80 2.69 2.29
CA ASP A 23 -10.94 1.81 2.05
C ASP A 23 -10.88 1.33 0.60
N GLN A 24 -11.81 0.46 0.23
CA GLN A 24 -11.78 -0.16 -1.09
C GLN A 24 -11.84 0.87 -2.21
N GLU A 25 -12.67 1.89 -2.07
CA GLU A 25 -12.83 2.89 -3.10
C GLU A 25 -11.54 3.67 -3.31
N ASN A 26 -10.92 4.11 -2.22
CA ASN A 26 -9.66 4.86 -2.30
C ASN A 26 -8.51 3.99 -2.76
N THR A 27 -8.54 2.72 -2.38
CA THR A 27 -7.50 1.78 -2.79
C THR A 27 -7.56 1.50 -4.29
N ASP A 28 -8.77 1.44 -4.87
CA ASP A 28 -8.90 1.29 -6.31
C ASP A 28 -8.26 2.45 -7.04
N ARG A 29 -8.43 3.65 -6.51
CA ARG A 29 -7.81 4.83 -7.08
C ARG A 29 -6.28 4.76 -6.98
N LEU A 30 -5.78 4.28 -5.86
CA LEU A 30 -4.34 4.09 -5.68
C LEU A 30 -3.80 3.05 -6.66
N LYS A 31 -4.55 1.98 -6.89
CA LYS A 31 -4.14 0.96 -7.86
C LYS A 31 -3.95 1.57 -9.25
N GLU A 32 -4.84 2.46 -9.65
CA GLU A 32 -4.70 3.12 -10.95
C GLU A 32 -3.45 3.97 -11.01
N LEU A 33 -3.16 4.68 -9.93
CA LEU A 33 -1.95 5.50 -9.89
C LEU A 33 -0.69 4.63 -9.98
N LEU A 34 -0.68 3.50 -9.30
CA LEU A 34 0.48 2.60 -9.35
C LEU A 34 0.64 2.00 -10.73
N ALA A 35 -0.47 1.70 -11.41
CA ALA A 35 -0.42 1.12 -12.74
C ALA A 35 0.21 2.06 -13.75
N ASN A 36 0.19 3.36 -13.49
CA ASN A 36 0.79 4.35 -14.38
C ASN A 36 2.27 4.59 -14.13
N GLU A 37 2.83 3.95 -13.09
CA GLU A 37 4.25 4.09 -12.81
C GLU A 37 5.00 2.98 -13.52
N LEU A 38 5.82 3.34 -14.47
CA LEU A 38 6.46 2.37 -15.34
C LEU A 38 7.82 1.90 -14.83
N ASP A 39 8.41 2.65 -13.90
CA ASP A 39 9.78 2.36 -13.47
C ASP A 39 9.88 1.29 -12.41
N GLY A 40 8.79 0.88 -11.83
CA GLY A 40 8.78 -0.28 -10.96
C GLY A 40 9.33 -0.09 -9.55
N HIS A 41 9.91 1.05 -9.25
CA HIS A 41 10.47 1.29 -7.91
C HIS A 41 9.54 2.18 -7.11
N VAL A 42 8.44 1.58 -6.66
CA VAL A 42 7.42 2.32 -5.94
C VAL A 42 7.50 1.99 -4.46
N THR A 43 7.40 3.02 -3.64
CA THR A 43 7.35 2.90 -2.18
C THR A 43 6.04 3.51 -1.69
N LEU A 44 5.36 2.79 -0.81
CA LEU A 44 4.17 3.29 -0.14
C LEU A 44 4.53 3.62 1.30
N ASP A 45 4.30 4.86 1.69
CA ASP A 45 4.57 5.33 3.05
C ASP A 45 3.23 5.41 3.79
N LEU A 46 3.07 4.59 4.80
CA LEU A 46 1.82 4.47 5.54
C LEU A 46 1.85 5.18 6.88
N ARG A 47 2.83 6.07 7.10
CA ARG A 47 3.00 6.72 8.40
C ARG A 47 1.74 7.39 8.91
N ASN A 48 1.01 8.05 8.03
CA ASN A 48 -0.16 8.85 8.41
C ASN A 48 -1.48 8.17 8.08
N VAL A 49 -1.46 6.89 7.78
CA VAL A 49 -2.68 6.13 7.54
C VAL A 49 -3.32 5.80 8.90
N THR A 50 -4.62 6.06 9.02
CA THR A 50 -5.32 5.87 10.28
C THR A 50 -6.18 4.63 10.32
N LEU A 51 -6.80 4.27 9.20
CA LEU A 51 -7.64 3.08 9.11
C LEU A 51 -7.34 2.36 7.81
N VAL A 52 -7.38 1.03 7.86
CA VAL A 52 -7.18 0.20 6.67
C VAL A 52 -8.23 -0.90 6.73
N ASP A 53 -9.11 -0.96 5.73
CA ASP A 53 -10.10 -2.02 5.69
C ASP A 53 -9.49 -3.30 5.11
N ARG A 54 -10.26 -4.37 5.11
CA ARG A 54 -9.75 -5.67 4.72
C ARG A 54 -9.31 -5.70 3.26
N ALA A 55 -10.11 -5.09 2.38
CA ALA A 55 -9.75 -5.06 0.96
C ALA A 55 -8.45 -4.32 0.74
N SER A 56 -8.23 -3.23 1.48
CA SER A 56 -6.99 -2.48 1.38
C SER A 56 -5.81 -3.28 1.92
N MET A 57 -6.01 -4.06 2.97
CA MET A 57 -4.95 -4.92 3.49
C MET A 57 -4.55 -5.99 2.50
N GLN A 58 -5.53 -6.57 1.80
CA GLN A 58 -5.24 -7.53 0.74
C GLN A 58 -4.45 -6.88 -0.38
N PHE A 59 -4.83 -5.66 -0.76
CA PHE A 59 -4.09 -4.91 -1.77
C PHE A 59 -2.65 -4.70 -1.33
N LEU A 60 -2.42 -4.29 -0.08
CA LEU A 60 -1.06 -4.05 0.41
C LEU A 60 -0.24 -5.32 0.38
N ALA A 61 -0.83 -6.44 0.76
CA ALA A 61 -0.12 -7.71 0.73
C ALA A 61 0.26 -8.10 -0.69
N GLU A 62 -0.65 -7.91 -1.63
CA GLU A 62 -0.39 -8.21 -3.04
C GLU A 62 0.67 -7.28 -3.62
N ALA A 63 0.59 -6.00 -3.27
CA ALA A 63 1.56 -5.02 -3.76
C ALA A 63 2.97 -5.36 -3.26
N GLU A 64 3.09 -5.69 -2.00
CA GLU A 64 4.39 -6.04 -1.44
C GLU A 64 4.94 -7.30 -2.08
N SER A 65 4.08 -8.29 -2.33
CA SER A 65 4.49 -9.52 -3.00
C SER A 65 4.94 -9.26 -4.43
N ALA A 66 4.41 -8.22 -5.06
CA ALA A 66 4.78 -7.86 -6.42
C ALA A 66 6.01 -6.96 -6.48
N GLY A 67 6.59 -6.60 -5.34
CA GLY A 67 7.82 -5.83 -5.30
C GLY A 67 7.68 -4.40 -4.81
N THR A 68 6.47 -3.93 -4.54
CA THR A 68 6.27 -2.60 -3.99
C THR A 68 6.78 -2.57 -2.55
N ARG A 69 7.56 -1.54 -2.23
CA ARG A 69 8.10 -1.39 -0.90
C ARG A 69 7.10 -0.66 -0.01
N ILE A 70 6.87 -1.17 1.18
CA ILE A 70 5.97 -0.54 2.14
C ILE A 70 6.78 -0.13 3.35
N VAL A 71 6.73 1.16 3.70
CA VAL A 71 7.49 1.70 4.82
C VAL A 71 6.55 2.35 5.82
N ASN A 72 7.03 2.47 7.06
CA ASN A 72 6.29 3.09 8.15
C ASN A 72 4.91 2.47 8.36
N CYS A 73 4.83 1.17 8.15
CA CYS A 73 3.58 0.43 8.26
C CYS A 73 3.18 0.30 9.73
N PRO A 74 1.95 0.68 10.09
CA PRO A 74 1.49 0.44 11.46
C PRO A 74 1.55 -1.04 11.82
N GLY A 75 1.86 -1.33 13.08
CA GLY A 75 2.09 -2.71 13.51
C GLY A 75 0.91 -3.63 13.23
N TYR A 76 -0.32 -3.15 13.47
CA TYR A 76 -1.49 -4.01 13.22
C TYR A 76 -1.67 -4.30 11.74
N VAL A 77 -1.33 -3.35 10.88
CA VAL A 77 -1.39 -3.57 9.43
C VAL A 77 -0.34 -4.57 9.00
N ARG A 78 0.86 -4.45 9.54
CA ARG A 78 1.94 -5.38 9.20
C ARG A 78 1.56 -6.82 9.58
N ARG A 79 0.96 -7.01 10.74
CA ARG A 79 0.52 -8.34 11.15
C ARG A 79 -0.52 -8.91 10.20
N TRP A 80 -1.44 -8.06 9.74
CA TRP A 80 -2.45 -8.49 8.77
C TRP A 80 -1.83 -8.88 7.43
N ILE A 81 -0.87 -8.08 6.97
CA ILE A 81 -0.20 -8.36 5.69
C ILE A 81 0.52 -9.70 5.76
N VAL A 82 1.23 -9.96 6.84
CA VAL A 82 1.94 -11.22 7.01
C VAL A 82 0.94 -12.37 7.03
N ALA A 83 -0.16 -12.22 7.73
CA ALA A 83 -1.17 -13.27 7.80
C ALA A 83 -1.79 -13.56 6.45
N GLU A 84 -2.05 -12.51 5.65
CA GLU A 84 -2.59 -12.71 4.30
C GLU A 84 -1.61 -13.45 3.41
N LYS A 85 -0.33 -13.11 3.50
CA LYS A 85 0.68 -13.79 2.69
C LYS A 85 0.81 -15.25 3.09
N GLU A 86 0.78 -15.54 4.39
CA GLU A 86 0.84 -16.91 4.85
C GLU A 86 -0.36 -17.71 4.39
N GLY A 87 -1.55 -17.08 4.42
CA GLY A 87 -2.75 -17.73 3.93
C GLY A 87 -2.68 -18.05 2.46
N GLN A 88 -2.02 -17.19 1.68
CA GLN A 88 -1.89 -17.39 0.25
C GLN A 88 -0.91 -18.51 -0.11
N THR A 89 0.04 -18.78 0.75
CA THR A 89 1.04 -19.80 0.49
C THR A 89 0.66 -21.17 1.03
N THR A 90 -0.40 -21.25 1.79
CA THR A 90 -0.87 -22.52 2.34
C THR A 90 -1.64 -23.29 1.28
N GLU A 91 -1.37 -24.52 1.21
CA GLU A 91 -2.02 -25.36 0.21
C GLU A 91 -2.71 -26.52 0.79
#